data_7b8a8f3d5d769a1c615f34aa25d291b3
#
_entry.id   7b8a8f3d5d769a1c615f34aa25d291b3
#
_cell.length_a   1.000
_cell.length_b   1.000
_cell.length_c   1.000
_cell.angle_alpha   90.00
_cell.angle_beta   90.00
_cell.angle_gamma   90.00
#
_symmetry.space_group_name_H-M   'P 1'
#
loop_
_entity.id
_entity.type
_entity.pdbx_description
1 polymer ?
#
loop_
_entity_poly.entity_id
_entity_poly.type
_entity_poly.pdbx_seq_one_letter_code
_entity_poly.pdbx_strand_id
1 'polypeptide(L)'
;MHLVGISRGALRDYIADQLAHFFPDKATNVKQTIDPHLDAALARVLHCIDAARMWKPGEFDYLQTSQYMMFLYFLANTIWRNKGDERVCTKLFYLNKALNSIDCFYKIKMPDVWFVGHSVGIVFADATYGNYLVAYQNSTVGKNHGKAPILGEGVVLFPNSAIVGNCTIGPRTFLAQGQSIVDRDTPGDCTVFSEGGKLVLRKPSRDILADFFRL
;
A
#
# COMPACT_ATOMS: atom_id res chain seq x y z
N MET A 1 -19.54 4.25 8.13
CA MET A 1 -18.89 4.28 6.79
C MET A 1 -19.94 4.42 5.73
N HIS A 2 -19.77 5.33 4.82
CA HIS A 2 -20.60 5.52 3.63
C HIS A 2 -19.88 4.90 2.40
N LEU A 3 -20.56 4.00 1.70
CA LEU A 3 -20.09 3.45 0.42
C LEU A 3 -20.64 4.32 -0.71
N VAL A 4 -19.77 5.00 -1.44
CA VAL A 4 -20.19 5.93 -2.50
C VAL A 4 -20.65 5.15 -3.73
N GLY A 5 -21.89 5.36 -4.15
CA GLY A 5 -22.45 4.80 -5.39
C GLY A 5 -22.66 3.29 -5.42
N ILE A 6 -22.43 2.55 -4.33
CA ILE A 6 -22.57 1.11 -4.30
C ILE A 6 -23.05 0.61 -2.93
N SER A 7 -23.89 -0.43 -2.90
CA SER A 7 -24.22 -1.11 -1.64
C SER A 7 -23.15 -2.15 -1.27
N ARG A 8 -23.13 -2.57 0.00
CA ARG A 8 -22.20 -3.63 0.46
C ARG A 8 -22.33 -4.92 -0.36
N GLY A 9 -23.56 -5.36 -0.60
CA GLY A 9 -23.82 -6.57 -1.40
C GLY A 9 -23.38 -6.42 -2.85
N ALA A 10 -23.64 -5.25 -3.45
CA ALA A 10 -23.19 -4.95 -4.81
C ALA A 10 -21.67 -4.84 -4.92
N LEU A 11 -20.97 -4.30 -3.90
CA LEU A 11 -19.51 -4.30 -3.87
C LEU A 11 -18.93 -5.72 -3.83
N ARG A 12 -19.51 -6.61 -3.00
CA ARG A 12 -19.12 -8.03 -3.00
C ARG A 12 -19.29 -8.65 -4.39
N ASP A 13 -20.43 -8.41 -5.02
CA ASP A 13 -20.73 -8.97 -6.33
C ASP A 13 -19.83 -8.39 -7.42
N TYR A 14 -19.56 -7.10 -7.37
CA TYR A 14 -18.63 -6.42 -8.27
C TYR A 14 -17.21 -7.04 -8.24
N ILE A 15 -16.68 -7.32 -7.04
CA ILE A 15 -15.38 -7.99 -6.90
C ILE A 15 -15.44 -9.42 -7.46
N ALA A 16 -16.50 -10.16 -7.12
CA ALA A 16 -16.66 -11.54 -7.59
C ALA A 16 -16.74 -11.63 -9.11
N ASP A 17 -17.44 -10.69 -9.73
CA ASP A 17 -17.58 -10.62 -11.19
C ASP A 17 -16.26 -10.23 -11.85
N GLN A 18 -15.49 -9.29 -11.29
CA GLN A 18 -14.13 -9.00 -11.75
C GLN A 18 -13.24 -10.24 -11.70
N LEU A 19 -13.25 -10.96 -10.57
CA LEU A 19 -12.45 -12.18 -10.42
C LEU A 19 -12.90 -13.27 -11.41
N ALA A 20 -14.19 -13.42 -11.66
CA ALA A 20 -14.72 -14.38 -12.63
C ALA A 20 -14.30 -14.03 -14.08
N HIS A 21 -14.24 -12.74 -14.39
CA HIS A 21 -13.81 -12.23 -15.71
C HIS A 21 -12.30 -12.45 -15.94
N PHE A 22 -11.48 -12.08 -14.95
CA PHE A 22 -10.03 -12.23 -15.05
C PHE A 22 -9.55 -13.68 -14.92
N PHE A 23 -10.30 -14.52 -14.16
CA PHE A 23 -9.94 -15.90 -13.86
C PHE A 23 -11.14 -16.85 -14.09
N PRO A 24 -11.47 -17.17 -15.34
CA PRO A 24 -12.67 -17.96 -15.68
C PRO A 24 -12.52 -19.46 -15.40
N ASP A 25 -11.81 -19.85 -14.33
CA ASP A 25 -11.51 -21.24 -13.98
C ASP A 25 -12.62 -21.95 -13.20
N LYS A 26 -13.69 -21.24 -12.84
CA LYS A 26 -14.86 -21.77 -12.09
C LYS A 26 -14.48 -22.47 -10.76
N ALA A 27 -13.28 -22.29 -10.26
CA ALA A 27 -12.68 -23.18 -9.25
C ALA A 27 -13.03 -22.81 -7.80
N THR A 28 -13.71 -21.67 -7.54
CA THR A 28 -13.94 -21.20 -6.16
C THR A 28 -15.29 -20.49 -6.03
N ASN A 29 -15.94 -20.70 -4.87
CA ASN A 29 -17.10 -19.89 -4.50
C ASN A 29 -16.64 -18.54 -3.90
N VAL A 30 -16.23 -17.64 -4.78
CA VAL A 30 -15.62 -16.35 -4.43
C VAL A 30 -16.52 -15.53 -3.50
N LYS A 31 -17.82 -15.45 -3.76
CA LYS A 31 -18.76 -14.66 -2.95
C LYS A 31 -18.82 -15.15 -1.51
N GLN A 32 -18.88 -16.47 -1.31
CA GLN A 32 -18.90 -17.06 0.04
C GLN A 32 -17.58 -16.83 0.80
N THR A 33 -16.45 -16.81 0.09
CA THR A 33 -15.15 -16.53 0.70
C THR A 33 -15.00 -15.05 1.05
N ILE A 34 -15.47 -14.14 0.21
CA ILE A 34 -15.31 -12.68 0.42
C ILE A 34 -16.26 -12.16 1.50
N ASP A 35 -17.51 -12.59 1.49
CA ASP A 35 -18.59 -11.96 2.29
C ASP A 35 -18.29 -11.88 3.80
N PRO A 36 -17.77 -12.92 4.47
CA PRO A 36 -17.45 -12.86 5.90
C PRO A 36 -16.31 -11.88 6.26
N HIS A 37 -15.49 -11.49 5.28
CA HIS A 37 -14.29 -10.68 5.49
C HIS A 37 -14.42 -9.24 5.00
N LEU A 38 -15.52 -8.94 4.29
CA LEU A 38 -15.72 -7.66 3.62
C LEU A 38 -15.71 -6.48 4.57
N ASP A 39 -16.48 -6.57 5.67
CA ASP A 39 -16.62 -5.47 6.63
C ASP A 39 -15.30 -5.20 7.37
N ALA A 40 -14.57 -6.24 7.74
CA ALA A 40 -13.27 -6.10 8.38
C ALA A 40 -12.23 -5.47 7.43
N ALA A 41 -12.24 -5.81 6.14
CA ALA A 41 -11.37 -5.20 5.13
C ALA A 41 -11.75 -3.73 4.90
N LEU A 42 -13.04 -3.43 4.81
CA LEU A 42 -13.56 -2.06 4.69
C LEU A 42 -13.18 -1.19 5.90
N ALA A 43 -13.26 -1.72 7.12
CA ALA A 43 -12.85 -0.99 8.31
C ALA A 43 -11.35 -0.62 8.27
N ARG A 44 -10.50 -1.51 7.77
CA ARG A 44 -9.05 -1.26 7.64
C ARG A 44 -8.73 -0.18 6.60
N VAL A 45 -9.36 -0.22 5.43
CA VAL A 45 -9.14 0.83 4.42
C VAL A 45 -9.72 2.16 4.89
N LEU A 46 -10.84 2.15 5.60
CA LEU A 46 -11.43 3.35 6.16
C LEU A 46 -10.50 4.04 7.15
N HIS A 47 -9.77 3.27 7.96
CA HIS A 47 -8.78 3.83 8.87
C HIS A 47 -7.68 4.63 8.12
N CYS A 48 -7.24 4.14 6.97
CA CYS A 48 -6.33 4.90 6.10
C CYS A 48 -7.02 6.11 5.46
N ILE A 49 -8.29 5.98 5.04
CA ILE A 49 -9.06 7.08 4.44
C ILE A 49 -9.24 8.22 5.43
N ASP A 50 -9.61 7.89 6.66
CA ASP A 50 -9.83 8.88 7.71
C ASP A 50 -8.54 9.64 8.09
N ALA A 51 -7.41 8.96 8.01
CA ALA A 51 -6.10 9.58 8.23
C ALA A 51 -5.64 10.45 7.06
N ALA A 52 -5.95 10.07 5.81
CA ALA A 52 -5.44 10.74 4.61
C ALA A 52 -6.16 12.07 4.31
N ARG A 53 -5.42 13.19 4.19
CA ARG A 53 -5.98 14.53 3.93
C ARG A 53 -6.72 14.66 2.61
N MET A 54 -6.28 13.93 1.57
CA MET A 54 -6.86 14.05 0.23
C MET A 54 -8.19 13.32 0.08
N TRP A 55 -8.61 12.55 1.08
CA TRP A 55 -9.87 11.81 1.04
C TRP A 55 -10.86 12.34 2.07
N LYS A 56 -12.16 12.17 1.78
CA LYS A 56 -13.22 12.56 2.70
C LYS A 56 -13.36 11.49 3.80
N PRO A 57 -13.23 11.85 5.07
CA PRO A 57 -13.38 10.90 6.17
C PRO A 57 -14.76 10.22 6.15
N GLY A 58 -14.80 8.96 6.53
CA GLY A 58 -16.04 8.19 6.61
C GLY A 58 -16.57 7.68 5.28
N GLU A 59 -15.96 7.99 4.13
CA GLU A 59 -16.42 7.61 2.79
C GLU A 59 -15.43 6.71 2.07
N PHE A 60 -15.92 5.59 1.55
CA PHE A 60 -15.17 4.73 0.63
C PHE A 60 -15.80 4.80 -0.76
N ASP A 61 -15.00 5.20 -1.74
CA ASP A 61 -15.36 5.23 -3.15
C ASP A 61 -14.59 4.13 -3.91
N TYR A 62 -15.32 3.13 -4.40
CA TYR A 62 -14.73 2.00 -5.14
C TYR A 62 -14.19 2.41 -6.52
N LEU A 63 -14.59 3.57 -7.04
CA LEU A 63 -14.05 4.13 -8.30
C LEU A 63 -12.83 5.02 -8.06
N GLN A 64 -12.53 5.38 -6.82
CA GLN A 64 -11.27 6.02 -6.48
C GLN A 64 -10.15 4.96 -6.43
N THR A 65 -9.30 4.96 -7.44
CA THR A 65 -8.36 3.86 -7.72
C THR A 65 -7.43 3.52 -6.55
N SER A 66 -6.90 4.52 -5.83
CA SER A 66 -6.02 4.27 -4.68
C SER A 66 -6.77 3.66 -3.49
N GLN A 67 -8.03 4.06 -3.24
CA GLN A 67 -8.86 3.46 -2.19
C GLN A 67 -9.21 2.01 -2.55
N TYR A 68 -9.61 1.76 -3.80
CA TYR A 68 -9.94 0.41 -4.26
C TYR A 68 -8.72 -0.51 -4.26
N MET A 69 -7.57 -0.03 -4.69
CA MET A 69 -6.30 -0.75 -4.63
C MET A 69 -5.96 -1.20 -3.21
N MET A 70 -6.02 -0.27 -2.24
CA MET A 70 -5.77 -0.57 -0.83
C MET A 70 -6.80 -1.54 -0.26
N PHE A 71 -8.06 -1.37 -0.63
CA PHE A 71 -9.12 -2.26 -0.23
C PHE A 71 -8.91 -3.70 -0.73
N LEU A 72 -8.51 -3.90 -2.00
CA LEU A 72 -8.19 -5.22 -2.55
C LEU A 72 -7.05 -5.90 -1.76
N TYR A 73 -6.00 -5.12 -1.41
CA TYR A 73 -4.94 -5.64 -0.54
C TYR A 73 -5.49 -6.02 0.84
N PHE A 74 -6.24 -5.15 1.50
CA PHE A 74 -6.79 -5.43 2.83
C PHE A 74 -7.75 -6.61 2.82
N LEU A 75 -8.55 -6.77 1.77
CA LEU A 75 -9.45 -7.91 1.63
C LEU A 75 -8.67 -9.23 1.53
N ALA A 76 -7.71 -9.30 0.63
CA ALA A 76 -6.87 -10.48 0.47
C ALA A 76 -6.09 -10.82 1.75
N ASN A 77 -5.49 -9.81 2.40
CA ASN A 77 -4.77 -9.98 3.66
C ASN A 77 -5.70 -10.41 4.81
N THR A 78 -6.92 -9.86 4.89
CA THR A 78 -7.90 -10.23 5.94
C THR A 78 -8.36 -11.68 5.77
N ILE A 79 -8.66 -12.10 4.53
CA ILE A 79 -9.01 -13.50 4.24
C ILE A 79 -7.87 -14.43 4.66
N TRP A 80 -6.64 -14.14 4.27
CA TRP A 80 -5.47 -14.93 4.62
C TRP A 80 -5.23 -15.01 6.13
N ARG A 81 -5.29 -13.88 6.85
CA ARG A 81 -5.12 -13.83 8.32
C ARG A 81 -6.15 -14.67 9.07
N ASN A 82 -7.34 -14.81 8.51
CA ASN A 82 -8.41 -15.64 9.06
C ASN A 82 -8.40 -17.09 8.51
N LYS A 83 -7.27 -17.51 7.92
CA LYS A 83 -7.10 -18.88 7.35
C LYS A 83 -8.15 -19.23 6.28
N GLY A 84 -8.63 -18.22 5.55
CA GLY A 84 -9.53 -18.40 4.41
C GLY A 84 -8.81 -18.93 3.16
N ASP A 85 -9.55 -19.03 2.06
CA ASP A 85 -9.05 -19.63 0.80
C ASP A 85 -7.90 -18.82 0.19
N GLU A 86 -6.69 -19.36 0.24
CA GLU A 86 -5.49 -18.73 -0.33
C GLU A 86 -5.54 -18.57 -1.87
N ARG A 87 -6.37 -19.36 -2.57
CA ARG A 87 -6.57 -19.18 -4.03
C ARG A 87 -7.30 -17.87 -4.29
N VAL A 88 -8.33 -17.57 -3.49
CA VAL A 88 -9.03 -16.27 -3.58
C VAL A 88 -8.10 -15.13 -3.22
N CYS A 89 -7.25 -15.27 -2.17
CA CYS A 89 -6.24 -14.25 -1.82
C CYS A 89 -5.28 -14.01 -3.00
N THR A 90 -4.80 -15.07 -3.64
CA THR A 90 -3.90 -14.97 -4.80
C THR A 90 -4.58 -14.30 -5.99
N LYS A 91 -5.85 -14.62 -6.27
CA LYS A 91 -6.61 -13.96 -7.32
C LYS A 91 -6.83 -12.48 -7.05
N LEU A 92 -7.16 -12.09 -5.81
CA LEU A 92 -7.29 -10.69 -5.41
C LEU A 92 -5.97 -9.93 -5.57
N PHE A 93 -4.86 -10.52 -5.15
CA PHE A 93 -3.52 -9.94 -5.36
C PHE A 93 -3.24 -9.75 -6.86
N TYR A 94 -3.51 -10.77 -7.69
CA TYR A 94 -3.26 -10.70 -9.12
C TYR A 94 -4.19 -9.69 -9.82
N LEU A 95 -5.46 -9.63 -9.40
CA LEU A 95 -6.41 -8.62 -9.87
C LEU A 95 -5.89 -7.20 -9.55
N ASN A 96 -5.43 -6.98 -8.32
CA ASN A 96 -4.86 -5.70 -7.90
C ASN A 96 -3.64 -5.32 -8.73
N LYS A 97 -2.75 -6.29 -9.01
CA LYS A 97 -1.59 -6.08 -9.88
C LYS A 97 -2.00 -5.75 -11.32
N ALA A 98 -3.02 -6.41 -11.85
CA ALA A 98 -3.50 -6.18 -13.22
C ALA A 98 -4.20 -4.82 -13.37
N LEU A 99 -5.06 -4.44 -12.42
CA LEU A 99 -5.82 -3.19 -12.49
C LEU A 99 -5.01 -1.96 -12.10
N ASN A 100 -4.17 -2.09 -11.08
CA ASN A 100 -3.53 -0.96 -10.41
C ASN A 100 -2.00 -0.94 -10.56
N SER A 101 -1.42 -1.91 -11.26
CA SER A 101 0.03 -2.04 -11.49
C SER A 101 0.87 -2.00 -10.21
N ILE A 102 0.34 -2.51 -9.10
CA ILE A 102 1.02 -2.58 -7.80
C ILE A 102 1.38 -4.03 -7.47
N ASP A 103 2.61 -4.26 -7.06
CA ASP A 103 3.07 -5.52 -6.50
C ASP A 103 3.16 -5.42 -4.97
N CYS A 104 2.07 -5.77 -4.30
CA CYS A 104 1.97 -5.81 -2.84
C CYS A 104 1.31 -7.14 -2.44
N PHE A 105 2.14 -8.15 -2.18
CA PHE A 105 1.66 -9.50 -1.89
C PHE A 105 0.83 -9.53 -0.60
N TYR A 106 -0.28 -10.23 -0.59
CA TYR A 106 -1.24 -10.19 0.52
C TYR A 106 -0.70 -10.72 1.87
N LYS A 107 0.43 -11.45 1.88
CA LYS A 107 1.08 -11.90 3.13
C LYS A 107 2.00 -10.83 3.74
N ILE A 108 2.36 -9.80 3.02
CA ILE A 108 3.15 -8.68 3.55
C ILE A 108 2.33 -7.97 4.63
N LYS A 109 2.97 -7.69 5.76
CA LYS A 109 2.36 -6.90 6.83
C LYS A 109 2.54 -5.41 6.55
N MET A 110 1.61 -4.82 5.80
CA MET A 110 1.55 -3.36 5.65
C MET A 110 1.09 -2.71 6.96
N PRO A 111 1.47 -1.45 7.22
CA PRO A 111 1.08 -0.73 8.43
C PRO A 111 -0.43 -0.46 8.47
N ASP A 112 -0.93 -0.06 9.64
CA ASP A 112 -2.36 0.23 9.83
C ASP A 112 -2.78 1.51 9.10
N VAL A 113 -1.87 2.49 8.99
CA VAL A 113 -2.08 3.74 8.23
C VAL A 113 -0.98 3.87 7.18
N TRP A 114 -1.39 3.91 5.92
CA TRP A 114 -0.50 4.17 4.78
C TRP A 114 -1.30 4.82 3.64
N PHE A 115 -0.58 5.40 2.69
CA PHE A 115 -1.17 6.10 1.55
C PHE A 115 -0.38 5.84 0.28
N VAL A 116 -1.10 5.63 -0.82
CA VAL A 116 -0.54 5.52 -2.16
C VAL A 116 -1.12 6.62 -3.04
N GLY A 117 -0.25 7.48 -3.56
CA GLY A 117 -0.66 8.57 -4.44
C GLY A 117 -1.09 8.06 -5.82
N HIS A 118 -0.19 7.42 -6.52
CA HIS A 118 -0.41 6.78 -7.82
C HIS A 118 0.24 5.40 -7.76
N SER A 119 -0.56 4.33 -7.92
CA SER A 119 -0.10 2.96 -7.69
C SER A 119 0.82 2.40 -8.79
N VAL A 120 0.86 3.02 -9.95
CA VAL A 120 1.54 2.51 -11.14
C VAL A 120 3.02 2.21 -10.88
N GLY A 121 3.42 0.96 -11.07
CA GLY A 121 4.82 0.51 -10.95
C GLY A 121 5.35 0.41 -9.52
N ILE A 122 4.50 0.43 -8.50
CA ILE A 122 4.94 0.26 -7.12
C ILE A 122 5.20 -1.21 -6.81
N VAL A 123 6.34 -1.47 -6.14
CA VAL A 123 6.70 -2.80 -5.65
C VAL A 123 7.02 -2.74 -4.15
N PHE A 124 6.32 -3.55 -3.37
CA PHE A 124 6.59 -3.74 -1.95
C PHE A 124 7.08 -5.17 -1.68
N ALA A 125 8.32 -5.31 -1.27
CA ALA A 125 8.85 -6.57 -0.76
C ALA A 125 8.29 -6.89 0.63
N ASP A 126 8.45 -8.13 1.05
CA ASP A 126 8.25 -8.53 2.43
C ASP A 126 9.37 -7.92 3.29
N ALA A 127 9.07 -6.77 3.87
CA ALA A 127 9.92 -5.88 4.66
C ALA A 127 9.15 -5.40 5.90
N THR A 128 9.78 -4.63 6.77
CA THR A 128 9.10 -3.99 7.90
C THR A 128 8.69 -2.57 7.53
N TYR A 129 7.44 -2.24 7.78
CA TYR A 129 6.85 -0.95 7.43
C TYR A 129 6.24 -0.27 8.66
N GLY A 130 6.70 0.93 8.99
CA GLY A 130 6.10 1.80 10.02
C GLY A 130 4.82 2.49 9.52
N ASN A 131 3.99 2.96 10.45
CA ASN A 131 2.78 3.72 10.13
C ASN A 131 3.07 5.02 9.37
N TYR A 132 2.07 5.56 8.71
CA TYR A 132 2.15 6.78 7.90
C TYR A 132 3.12 6.66 6.72
N LEU A 133 3.29 5.44 6.20
CA LEU A 133 4.03 5.22 4.96
C LEU A 133 3.31 5.90 3.79
N VAL A 134 4.05 6.63 2.97
CA VAL A 134 3.56 7.19 1.70
C VAL A 134 4.40 6.64 0.55
N ALA A 135 3.75 6.17 -0.52
CA ALA A 135 4.42 5.78 -1.74
C ALA A 135 3.75 6.40 -2.98
N TYR A 136 4.57 6.82 -3.91
CA TYR A 136 4.16 7.30 -5.22
C TYR A 136 4.61 6.35 -6.32
N GLN A 137 4.13 6.60 -7.54
CA GLN A 137 4.40 5.76 -8.72
C GLN A 137 5.89 5.44 -8.91
N ASN A 138 6.13 4.21 -9.40
CA ASN A 138 7.46 3.65 -9.66
C ASN A 138 8.37 3.60 -8.42
N SER A 139 7.79 3.63 -7.22
CA SER A 139 8.56 3.41 -5.99
C SER A 139 8.80 1.93 -5.74
N THR A 140 9.98 1.61 -5.22
CA THR A 140 10.35 0.24 -4.91
C THR A 140 10.86 0.12 -3.48
N VAL A 141 10.29 -0.80 -2.71
CA VAL A 141 10.92 -1.35 -1.50
C VAL A 141 11.33 -2.78 -1.83
N GLY A 142 12.63 -3.05 -1.88
CA GLY A 142 13.19 -4.29 -2.43
C GLY A 142 14.14 -5.01 -1.48
N LYS A 143 14.36 -6.30 -1.75
CA LYS A 143 15.40 -7.11 -1.10
C LYS A 143 16.71 -7.05 -1.89
N ASN A 144 17.85 -7.08 -1.20
CA ASN A 144 19.16 -7.30 -1.77
C ASN A 144 19.85 -8.45 -1.03
N HIS A 145 20.38 -9.44 -1.76
CA HIS A 145 20.97 -10.65 -1.18
C HIS A 145 20.11 -11.28 -0.06
N GLY A 146 18.78 -11.32 -0.27
CA GLY A 146 17.82 -11.89 0.67
C GLY A 146 17.52 -11.01 1.90
N LYS A 147 18.16 -9.85 2.04
CA LYS A 147 17.90 -8.89 3.13
C LYS A 147 16.87 -7.86 2.68
N ALA A 148 15.93 -7.57 3.57
CA ALA A 148 14.87 -6.58 3.37
C ALA A 148 15.10 -5.37 4.27
N PRO A 149 14.66 -4.17 3.86
CA PRO A 149 14.79 -2.97 4.68
C PRO A 149 13.79 -2.96 5.84
N ILE A 150 14.12 -2.14 6.84
CA ILE A 150 13.23 -1.76 7.95
C ILE A 150 12.93 -0.27 7.77
N LEU A 151 11.67 0.06 7.52
CA LEU A 151 11.21 1.43 7.36
C LEU A 151 10.54 1.89 8.66
N GLY A 152 11.03 2.99 9.22
CA GLY A 152 10.43 3.65 10.37
C GLY A 152 9.09 4.32 10.02
N GLU A 153 8.47 4.95 11.03
CA GLU A 153 7.22 5.67 10.88
C GLU A 153 7.38 6.90 9.98
N GLY A 154 6.39 7.18 9.15
CA GLY A 154 6.35 8.39 8.33
C GLY A 154 7.36 8.45 7.19
N VAL A 155 7.81 7.32 6.69
CA VAL A 155 8.66 7.28 5.49
C VAL A 155 7.85 7.63 4.25
N VAL A 156 8.39 8.54 3.43
CA VAL A 156 7.77 8.96 2.16
C VAL A 156 8.69 8.63 0.99
N LEU A 157 8.16 7.85 0.05
CA LEU A 157 8.81 7.56 -1.24
C LEU A 157 8.14 8.42 -2.32
N PHE A 158 8.81 9.50 -2.73
CA PHE A 158 8.39 10.30 -3.89
C PHE A 158 8.62 9.53 -5.20
N PRO A 159 8.04 9.97 -6.33
CA PRO A 159 8.07 9.21 -7.58
C PRO A 159 9.45 8.71 -7.99
N ASN A 160 9.51 7.48 -8.52
CA ASN A 160 10.73 6.83 -9.01
C ASN A 160 11.82 6.64 -7.94
N SER A 161 11.46 6.55 -6.66
CA SER A 161 12.43 6.33 -5.58
C SER A 161 12.51 4.86 -5.16
N ALA A 162 13.63 4.46 -4.56
CA ALA A 162 13.82 3.09 -4.13
C ALA A 162 14.54 2.97 -2.78
N ILE A 163 14.12 2.00 -1.98
CA ILE A 163 14.79 1.55 -0.75
C ILE A 163 15.03 0.06 -0.89
N VAL A 164 16.29 -0.36 -0.94
CA VAL A 164 16.63 -1.75 -1.28
C VAL A 164 17.69 -2.29 -0.32
N GLY A 165 17.48 -3.52 0.15
CA GLY A 165 18.50 -4.30 0.83
C GLY A 165 18.54 -4.14 2.34
N ASN A 166 19.71 -4.39 2.92
CA ASN A 166 19.94 -4.40 4.37
C ASN A 166 20.11 -2.97 4.89
N CYS A 167 19.02 -2.28 5.13
CA CYS A 167 19.07 -0.92 5.66
C CYS A 167 17.93 -0.63 6.63
N THR A 168 18.21 0.23 7.60
CA THR A 168 17.24 0.79 8.54
C THR A 168 16.99 2.25 8.16
N ILE A 169 15.78 2.51 7.73
CA ILE A 169 15.35 3.86 7.35
C ILE A 169 14.69 4.48 8.58
N GLY A 170 15.33 5.48 9.16
CA GLY A 170 14.83 6.15 10.35
C GLY A 170 13.47 6.82 10.10
N PRO A 171 12.69 7.10 11.16
CA PRO A 171 11.36 7.70 11.02
C PRO A 171 11.44 9.06 10.32
N ARG A 172 10.35 9.45 9.63
CA ARG A 172 10.25 10.74 8.94
C ARG A 172 11.41 10.97 7.95
N THR A 173 11.79 9.91 7.23
CA THR A 173 12.73 9.98 6.10
C THR A 173 11.96 10.15 4.80
N PHE A 174 12.28 11.19 4.03
CA PHE A 174 11.59 11.57 2.80
C PHE A 174 12.55 11.41 1.61
N LEU A 175 12.33 10.42 0.76
CA LEU A 175 13.13 10.23 -0.45
C LEU A 175 12.61 11.13 -1.56
N ALA A 176 13.38 12.12 -1.96
CA ALA A 176 13.06 12.96 -3.09
C ALA A 176 12.94 12.13 -4.38
N GLN A 177 12.25 12.70 -5.37
CA GLN A 177 12.03 12.03 -6.65
C GLN A 177 13.33 11.48 -7.26
N GLY A 178 13.27 10.23 -7.74
CA GLY A 178 14.40 9.57 -8.41
C GLY A 178 15.54 9.12 -7.49
N GLN A 179 15.38 9.22 -6.17
CA GLN A 179 16.44 8.83 -5.25
C GLN A 179 16.37 7.35 -4.88
N SER A 180 17.56 6.74 -4.74
CA SER A 180 17.68 5.35 -4.30
C SER A 180 18.61 5.22 -3.11
N ILE A 181 18.20 4.42 -2.14
CA ILE A 181 19.00 3.98 -1.00
C ILE A 181 19.21 2.48 -1.15
N VAL A 182 20.46 2.02 -1.17
CA VAL A 182 20.82 0.60 -1.23
C VAL A 182 21.79 0.29 -0.11
N ASP A 183 21.42 -0.67 0.75
CA ASP A 183 22.24 -1.17 1.87
C ASP A 183 22.84 -0.04 2.75
N ARG A 184 22.07 1.01 2.98
CA ARG A 184 22.51 2.19 3.74
C ARG A 184 21.41 2.70 4.65
N ASP A 185 21.76 2.97 5.91
CA ASP A 185 20.85 3.52 6.91
C ASP A 185 20.63 5.03 6.76
N THR A 186 19.48 5.50 7.28
CA THR A 186 19.21 6.91 7.47
C THR A 186 18.86 7.21 8.94
N PRO A 187 19.22 8.39 9.46
CA PRO A 187 18.96 8.71 10.86
C PRO A 187 17.49 9.00 11.19
N GLY A 188 16.68 9.31 10.17
CA GLY A 188 15.34 9.88 10.33
C GLY A 188 15.33 11.41 10.32
N ASP A 189 14.13 12.00 10.36
CA ASP A 189 13.89 13.45 10.28
C ASP A 189 14.72 14.14 9.17
N CYS A 190 14.77 13.52 8.00
CA CYS A 190 15.60 13.98 6.90
C CYS A 190 14.93 13.80 5.52
N THR A 191 15.27 14.71 4.61
CA THR A 191 15.04 14.53 3.17
C THR A 191 16.32 14.01 2.53
N VAL A 192 16.17 12.95 1.75
CA VAL A 192 17.25 12.31 0.98
C VAL A 192 17.19 12.78 -0.46
N PHE A 193 18.27 13.34 -0.97
CA PHE A 193 18.40 13.76 -2.37
C PHE A 193 19.86 13.62 -2.83
N SER A 194 20.13 13.87 -4.11
CA SER A 194 21.48 13.82 -4.67
C SER A 194 21.99 15.22 -5.00
N GLU A 195 23.24 15.47 -4.65
CA GLU A 195 23.97 16.68 -5.02
C GLU A 195 25.39 16.28 -5.46
N GLY A 196 25.76 16.64 -6.67
CA GLY A 196 27.06 16.26 -7.24
C GLY A 196 27.26 14.72 -7.32
N GLY A 197 26.20 13.95 -7.54
CA GLY A 197 26.25 12.48 -7.61
C GLY A 197 26.36 11.76 -6.26
N LYS A 198 26.29 12.49 -5.14
CA LYS A 198 26.31 11.92 -3.78
C LYS A 198 24.97 12.10 -3.09
N LEU A 199 24.56 11.08 -2.32
CA LEU A 199 23.39 11.20 -1.45
C LEU A 199 23.66 12.20 -0.32
N VAL A 200 22.75 13.15 -0.18
CA VAL A 200 22.79 14.20 0.84
C VAL A 200 21.53 14.08 1.70
N LEU A 201 21.71 14.23 3.00
CA LEU A 201 20.63 14.24 3.98
C LEU A 201 20.49 15.66 4.55
N ARG A 202 19.28 16.25 4.42
CA ARG A 202 18.98 17.56 5.01
C ARG A 202 17.75 17.49 5.87
N LYS A 203 17.74 18.26 6.95
CA LYS A 203 16.55 18.43 7.78
C LYS A 203 15.42 19.05 6.93
N PRO A 204 14.18 18.52 6.98
CA PRO A 204 13.06 19.13 6.28
C PRO A 204 12.80 20.54 6.78
N SER A 205 12.43 21.46 5.89
CA SER A 205 12.09 22.85 6.25
C SER A 205 10.67 22.98 6.82
N ARG A 206 9.84 21.93 6.67
CA ARG A 206 8.44 21.88 7.14
C ARG A 206 8.03 20.45 7.46
N ASP A 207 6.89 20.29 8.08
CA ASP A 207 6.31 18.96 8.30
C ASP A 207 5.68 18.42 7.01
N ILE A 208 6.42 17.52 6.35
CA ILE A 208 6.00 16.89 5.09
C ILE A 208 4.83 15.90 5.31
N LEU A 209 4.77 15.22 6.47
CA LEU A 209 3.68 14.30 6.75
C LEU A 209 2.33 15.00 6.89
N ALA A 210 2.32 16.23 7.39
CA ALA A 210 1.13 17.04 7.49
C ALA A 210 0.48 17.37 6.13
N ASP A 211 1.22 17.22 5.01
CA ASP A 211 0.65 17.33 3.66
C ASP A 211 -0.26 16.14 3.32
N PHE A 212 0.02 14.98 3.90
CA PHE A 212 -0.64 13.70 3.56
C PHE A 212 -1.67 13.27 4.60
N PHE A 213 -1.40 13.51 5.87
CA PHE A 213 -2.20 12.96 6.97
C PHE A 213 -2.76 14.04 7.88
N ARG A 214 -3.88 13.71 8.50
CA ARG A 214 -4.49 14.43 9.63
C ARG A 214 -3.83 13.88 10.90
N LEU A 215 -2.71 14.48 11.29
CA LEU A 215 -1.94 14.12 12.49
C LEU A 215 -2.50 14.83 13.72
#